data_1a67bec39bf7063cca99590f183a932c
#
_entry.id   1a67bec39bf7063cca99590f183a932c
#
_cell.length_a   1.000
_cell.length_b   1.000
_cell.length_c   1.000
_cell.angle_alpha   90.00
_cell.angle_beta   90.00
_cell.angle_gamma   90.00
#
_symmetry.space_group_name_H-M   'P 1'
#
loop_
_entity.id
_entity.type
_entity.pdbx_description
1 polymer ?
#
loop_
_entity_poly.entity_id
_entity_poly.type
_entity_poly.pdbx_seq_one_letter_code
_entity_poly.pdbx_strand_id
1 'polypeptide(L)'
;GCAEITEERQECGLRAEWDKLLGRLHKGDELVVPKLSHIVRETRQLSYLLEYCRLKEIRLISIHDCIDSGNELFPETRMSDILNVVALLPKEAFDVRKSSDAVRKVKSRMRTLSPVDYNRIERKECVVNMYKSGHLISEIWKASGFKSRSSVFRVLKEAGIVLNRGRKKG
;
A
#
# COMPACT_ATOMS: atom_id res chain seq x y z
N GLY A 1 -23.46 10.81 11.77
CA GLY A 1 -22.47 9.88 11.22
C GLY A 1 -22.78 9.56 9.78
N CYS A 2 -21.78 9.08 8.99
CA CYS A 2 -22.01 8.65 7.61
C CYS A 2 -22.92 7.42 7.57
N ALA A 3 -23.87 7.39 6.63
CA ALA A 3 -24.75 6.24 6.42
C ALA A 3 -23.99 5.07 5.75
N GLU A 4 -23.03 5.39 4.87
CA GLU A 4 -22.19 4.43 4.17
C GLU A 4 -20.76 4.94 4.06
N ILE A 5 -19.77 4.04 4.19
CA ILE A 5 -18.33 4.33 3.98
C ILE A 5 -17.82 3.41 2.89
N THR A 6 -17.26 4.00 1.84
CA THR A 6 -16.67 3.27 0.71
C THR A 6 -15.17 3.52 0.66
N GLU A 7 -14.38 2.45 0.61
CA GLU A 7 -12.93 2.52 0.43
C GLU A 7 -12.53 1.98 -0.94
N GLU A 8 -11.82 2.80 -1.72
CA GLU A 8 -11.24 2.40 -2.99
C GLU A 8 -9.87 1.75 -2.78
N ARG A 9 -9.74 0.46 -3.10
CA ARG A 9 -8.46 -0.24 -3.10
C ARG A 9 -7.79 -0.07 -4.46
N GLN A 10 -6.74 0.74 -4.52
CA GLN A 10 -6.00 1.06 -5.75
C GLN A 10 -5.16 -0.14 -6.29
N GLU A 11 -5.77 -1.29 -6.51
CA GLU A 11 -5.01 -2.46 -6.99
C GLU A 11 -4.81 -2.51 -8.51
N CYS A 12 -5.66 -1.86 -9.31
CA CYS A 12 -5.63 -1.98 -10.78
C CYS A 12 -5.82 -0.69 -11.58
N GLY A 13 -5.77 0.48 -10.96
CA GLY A 13 -6.03 1.74 -11.68
C GLY A 13 -7.48 1.98 -12.08
N LEU A 14 -8.34 0.98 -11.92
CA LEU A 14 -9.78 1.07 -12.07
C LEU A 14 -10.39 1.58 -10.76
N ARG A 15 -11.38 2.45 -10.86
CA ARG A 15 -12.09 3.04 -9.71
C ARG A 15 -13.49 2.45 -9.59
N ALA A 16 -13.55 1.13 -9.56
CA ALA A 16 -14.82 0.40 -9.59
C ALA A 16 -15.73 0.73 -8.40
N GLU A 17 -15.18 0.90 -7.21
CA GLU A 17 -15.97 1.24 -6.02
C GLU A 17 -16.43 2.70 -6.06
N TRP A 18 -15.57 3.60 -6.56
CA TRP A 18 -15.93 4.99 -6.81
C TRP A 18 -17.07 5.12 -7.82
N ASP A 19 -16.98 4.43 -8.95
CA ASP A 19 -18.02 4.47 -9.99
C ASP A 19 -19.35 3.89 -9.48
N LYS A 20 -19.30 2.80 -8.69
CA LYS A 20 -20.47 2.23 -8.03
C LYS A 20 -21.08 3.21 -7.01
N LEU A 21 -20.25 3.89 -6.22
CA LEU A 21 -20.71 4.88 -5.25
C LEU A 21 -21.44 6.01 -5.98
N LEU A 22 -20.84 6.61 -6.99
CA LEU A 22 -21.49 7.66 -7.78
C LEU A 22 -22.81 7.18 -8.39
N GLY A 23 -22.87 5.94 -8.90
CA GLY A 23 -24.10 5.37 -9.46
C GLY A 23 -25.25 5.21 -8.45
N ARG A 24 -24.94 5.14 -7.15
CA ARG A 24 -25.94 4.98 -6.07
C ARG A 24 -26.40 6.30 -5.44
N LEU A 25 -25.67 7.38 -5.67
CA LEU A 25 -26.02 8.69 -5.13
C LEU A 25 -27.31 9.24 -5.76
N HIS A 26 -28.19 9.74 -4.91
CA HIS A 26 -29.48 10.31 -5.24
C HIS A 26 -29.52 11.80 -4.89
N LYS A 27 -30.55 12.48 -5.36
CA LYS A 27 -30.83 13.85 -5.02
C LYS A 27 -30.97 14.02 -3.49
N GLY A 28 -30.22 15.00 -2.97
CA GLY A 28 -30.23 15.32 -1.53
C GLY A 28 -29.21 14.53 -0.71
N ASP A 29 -28.47 13.62 -1.34
CA ASP A 29 -27.39 12.93 -0.65
C ASP A 29 -26.17 13.85 -0.42
N GLU A 30 -25.37 13.53 0.59
CA GLU A 30 -24.14 14.21 0.91
C GLU A 30 -22.95 13.31 0.56
N LEU A 31 -22.09 13.78 -0.34
CA LEU A 31 -20.82 13.12 -0.68
C LEU A 31 -19.70 13.73 0.14
N VAL A 32 -19.26 13.01 1.17
CA VAL A 32 -18.17 13.43 2.05
C VAL A 32 -16.87 12.76 1.63
N VAL A 33 -15.84 13.55 1.40
CA VAL A 33 -14.51 13.06 1.01
C VAL A 33 -13.44 13.64 1.93
N PRO A 34 -12.34 12.89 2.20
CA PRO A 34 -11.24 13.41 3.01
C PRO A 34 -10.57 14.61 2.34
N LYS A 35 -10.27 14.50 1.05
CA LYS A 35 -9.61 15.55 0.25
C LYS A 35 -9.94 15.36 -1.24
N LEU A 36 -10.10 16.46 -1.99
CA LEU A 36 -10.41 16.40 -3.43
C LEU A 36 -9.31 15.71 -4.23
N SER A 37 -8.04 15.92 -3.89
CA SER A 37 -6.90 15.26 -4.55
C SER A 37 -6.88 13.74 -4.40
N HIS A 38 -7.63 13.16 -3.49
CA HIS A 38 -7.79 11.71 -3.34
C HIS A 38 -8.79 11.13 -4.34
N ILE A 39 -9.81 11.90 -4.72
CA ILE A 39 -10.91 11.45 -5.58
C ILE A 39 -10.79 11.90 -7.03
N VAL A 40 -10.11 13.02 -7.31
CA VAL A 40 -9.85 13.51 -8.66
C VAL A 40 -8.36 13.61 -8.93
N ARG A 41 -7.96 13.42 -10.18
CA ARG A 41 -6.54 13.39 -10.60
C ARG A 41 -6.11 14.66 -11.33
N GLU A 42 -7.06 15.40 -11.85
CA GLU A 42 -6.85 16.58 -12.66
C GLU A 42 -8.07 17.49 -12.63
N THR A 43 -7.90 18.75 -13.00
CA THR A 43 -8.95 19.77 -12.98
C THR A 43 -10.17 19.38 -13.82
N ARG A 44 -9.94 18.68 -14.94
CA ARG A 44 -11.04 18.19 -15.79
C ARG A 44 -11.96 17.21 -15.06
N GLN A 45 -11.39 16.28 -14.28
CA GLN A 45 -12.20 15.35 -13.49
C GLN A 45 -12.95 16.07 -12.37
N LEU A 46 -12.33 17.09 -11.78
CA LEU A 46 -13.03 17.95 -10.82
C LEU A 46 -14.25 18.61 -11.46
N SER A 47 -14.09 19.18 -12.64
CA SER A 47 -15.23 19.82 -13.35
C SER A 47 -16.37 18.84 -13.61
N TYR A 48 -16.07 17.60 -14.02
CA TYR A 48 -17.11 16.56 -14.17
C TYR A 48 -17.79 16.20 -12.86
N LEU A 49 -17.01 16.07 -11.76
CA LEU A 49 -17.58 15.77 -10.46
C LEU A 49 -18.49 16.89 -9.97
N LEU A 50 -18.06 18.13 -10.09
CA LEU A 50 -18.88 19.30 -9.70
C LEU A 50 -20.17 19.39 -10.51
N GLU A 51 -20.09 19.17 -11.82
CA GLU A 51 -21.28 19.15 -12.68
C GLU A 51 -22.20 17.99 -12.34
N TYR A 52 -21.67 16.82 -12.04
CA TYR A 52 -22.43 15.67 -11.58
C TYR A 52 -23.18 15.99 -10.27
N CYS A 53 -22.48 16.53 -9.27
CA CYS A 53 -23.08 16.91 -8.00
C CYS A 53 -24.16 17.98 -8.19
N ARG A 54 -23.91 18.97 -9.06
CA ARG A 54 -24.89 20.03 -9.38
C ARG A 54 -26.15 19.46 -10.01
N LEU A 55 -26.02 18.60 -11.03
CA LEU A 55 -27.16 18.01 -11.74
C LEU A 55 -28.00 17.08 -10.88
N LYS A 56 -27.34 16.35 -9.99
CA LYS A 56 -27.98 15.41 -9.06
C LYS A 56 -28.42 16.06 -7.75
N GLU A 57 -28.15 17.35 -7.56
CA GLU A 57 -28.40 18.08 -6.32
C GLU A 57 -27.78 17.38 -5.10
N ILE A 58 -26.51 16.92 -5.25
CA ILE A 58 -25.71 16.28 -4.23
C ILE A 58 -24.82 17.32 -3.57
N ARG A 59 -24.81 17.37 -2.23
CA ARG A 59 -23.89 18.20 -1.47
C ARG A 59 -22.51 17.58 -1.42
N LEU A 60 -21.48 18.29 -1.88
CA LEU A 60 -20.10 17.86 -1.84
C LEU A 60 -19.37 18.51 -0.67
N ILE A 61 -18.77 17.68 0.20
CA ILE A 61 -18.01 18.11 1.37
C ILE A 61 -16.60 17.54 1.30
N SER A 62 -15.57 18.39 1.33
CA SER A 62 -14.16 18.00 1.43
C SER A 62 -13.60 18.47 2.78
N ILE A 63 -13.29 17.50 3.66
CA ILE A 63 -12.95 17.77 5.05
C ILE A 63 -11.65 18.56 5.17
N HIS A 64 -10.55 18.03 4.59
CA HIS A 64 -9.23 18.66 4.71
C HIS A 64 -9.02 19.88 3.83
N ASP A 65 -9.85 20.05 2.79
CA ASP A 65 -9.82 21.25 1.97
C ASP A 65 -10.74 22.34 2.53
N CYS A 66 -11.51 22.05 3.59
CA CYS A 66 -12.51 22.92 4.19
C CYS A 66 -13.51 23.46 3.16
N ILE A 67 -13.97 22.62 2.24
CA ILE A 67 -14.92 22.97 1.19
C ILE A 67 -16.25 22.25 1.45
N ASP A 68 -17.33 23.01 1.42
CA ASP A 68 -18.69 22.52 1.52
C ASP A 68 -19.56 23.26 0.50
N SER A 69 -20.13 22.55 -0.44
CA SER A 69 -21.00 23.17 -1.47
C SER A 69 -22.30 23.74 -0.89
N GLY A 70 -22.70 23.30 0.31
CA GLY A 70 -23.83 23.87 1.06
C GLY A 70 -23.44 25.07 1.92
N ASN A 71 -22.16 25.35 2.10
CA ASN A 71 -21.62 26.44 2.92
C ASN A 71 -22.10 26.41 4.40
N GLU A 72 -22.41 25.24 4.93
CA GLU A 72 -22.89 25.09 6.31
C GLU A 72 -21.76 24.71 7.27
N LEU A 73 -20.88 23.78 6.88
CA LEU A 73 -19.81 23.27 7.73
C LEU A 73 -18.59 24.20 7.77
N PHE A 74 -18.30 24.90 6.68
CA PHE A 74 -17.12 25.77 6.57
C PHE A 74 -17.47 27.17 6.08
N PRO A 75 -18.30 27.94 6.82
CA PRO A 75 -18.78 29.25 6.38
C PRO A 75 -17.66 30.29 6.24
N GLU A 76 -16.53 30.08 6.90
CA GLU A 76 -15.36 31.00 6.87
C GLU A 76 -14.45 30.77 5.64
N THR A 77 -14.71 29.73 4.83
CA THR A 77 -13.90 29.42 3.64
C THR A 77 -14.04 30.52 2.60
N ARG A 78 -12.92 31.12 2.25
CA ARG A 78 -12.87 32.22 1.27
C ARG A 78 -12.71 31.66 -0.15
N MET A 79 -13.15 32.44 -1.13
CA MET A 79 -12.97 32.09 -2.54
C MET A 79 -11.47 31.89 -2.89
N SER A 80 -10.56 32.67 -2.26
CA SER A 80 -9.13 32.50 -2.41
C SER A 80 -8.63 31.11 -2.01
N ASP A 81 -9.21 30.52 -0.96
CA ASP A 81 -8.83 29.22 -0.45
C ASP A 81 -9.30 28.12 -1.42
N ILE A 82 -10.51 28.24 -1.92
CA ILE A 82 -11.04 27.36 -2.97
C ILE A 82 -10.16 27.41 -4.24
N LEU A 83 -9.79 28.62 -4.69
CA LEU A 83 -8.91 28.77 -5.85
C LEU A 83 -7.54 28.15 -5.62
N ASN A 84 -6.98 28.27 -4.42
CA ASN A 84 -5.72 27.63 -4.07
C ASN A 84 -5.83 26.10 -4.11
N VAL A 85 -6.91 25.53 -3.58
CA VAL A 85 -7.16 24.08 -3.64
C VAL A 85 -7.22 23.61 -5.09
N VAL A 86 -7.98 24.31 -5.93
CA VAL A 86 -8.10 23.97 -7.36
C VAL A 86 -6.75 24.08 -8.10
N ALA A 87 -5.97 25.12 -7.81
CA ALA A 87 -4.65 25.33 -8.43
C ALA A 87 -3.62 24.27 -8.02
N LEU A 88 -3.64 23.84 -6.77
CA LEU A 88 -2.70 22.83 -6.23
C LEU A 88 -3.13 21.37 -6.53
N LEU A 89 -4.39 21.15 -6.87
CA LEU A 89 -4.97 19.82 -7.05
C LEU A 89 -4.17 18.91 -8.00
N PRO A 90 -3.68 19.34 -9.18
CA PRO A 90 -2.92 18.45 -10.06
C PRO A 90 -1.60 17.97 -9.42
N LYS A 91 -0.92 18.86 -8.68
CA LYS A 91 0.32 18.53 -7.97
C LYS A 91 0.07 17.53 -6.85
N GLU A 92 -0.92 17.80 -6.00
CA GLU A 92 -1.28 16.92 -4.89
C GLU A 92 -1.75 15.55 -5.38
N ALA A 93 -2.59 15.50 -6.41
CA ALA A 93 -3.03 14.25 -7.02
C ALA A 93 -1.86 13.45 -7.63
N PHE A 94 -0.84 14.11 -8.13
CA PHE A 94 0.40 13.48 -8.58
C PHE A 94 1.18 12.88 -7.40
N ASP A 95 1.33 13.61 -6.31
CA ASP A 95 2.05 13.15 -5.11
C ASP A 95 1.34 11.97 -4.45
N VAL A 96 0.02 11.98 -4.36
CA VAL A 96 -0.81 10.84 -3.89
C VAL A 96 -0.56 9.60 -4.75
N ARG A 97 -0.53 9.73 -6.07
CA ARG A 97 -0.24 8.60 -6.99
C ARG A 97 1.18 8.08 -6.81
N LYS A 98 2.16 8.96 -6.71
CA LYS A 98 3.57 8.59 -6.53
C LYS A 98 3.78 7.81 -5.23
N SER A 99 3.17 8.22 -4.13
CA SER A 99 3.23 7.49 -2.86
C SER A 99 2.52 6.13 -2.95
N SER A 100 1.36 6.05 -3.57
CA SER A 100 0.63 4.80 -3.80
C SER A 100 1.41 3.83 -4.68
N ASP A 101 2.06 4.31 -5.74
CA ASP A 101 2.92 3.50 -6.61
C ASP A 101 4.17 2.99 -5.88
N ALA A 102 4.75 3.80 -5.00
CA ALA A 102 5.85 3.37 -4.15
C ALA A 102 5.43 2.23 -3.22
N VAL A 103 4.29 2.36 -2.53
CA VAL A 103 3.71 1.31 -1.68
C VAL A 103 3.39 0.06 -2.50
N ARG A 104 2.81 0.20 -3.69
CA ARG A 104 2.52 -0.93 -4.59
C ARG A 104 3.79 -1.67 -5.01
N LYS A 105 4.86 -0.93 -5.35
CA LYS A 105 6.18 -1.52 -5.68
C LYS A 105 6.77 -2.30 -4.51
N VAL A 106 6.66 -1.78 -3.29
CA VAL A 106 7.10 -2.49 -2.08
C VAL A 106 6.26 -3.75 -1.87
N LYS A 107 4.92 -3.65 -1.93
CA LYS A 107 4.02 -4.81 -1.80
C LYS A 107 4.25 -5.85 -2.89
N SER A 108 4.51 -5.45 -4.15
CA SER A 108 4.81 -6.39 -5.22
C SER A 108 6.16 -7.10 -5.01
N ARG A 109 7.18 -6.39 -4.52
CA ARG A 109 8.47 -7.01 -4.13
C ARG A 109 8.30 -7.99 -2.97
N MET A 110 7.42 -7.70 -2.01
CA MET A 110 7.09 -8.64 -0.92
C MET A 110 6.27 -9.84 -1.42
N ARG A 111 5.38 -9.66 -2.41
CA ARG A 111 4.60 -10.75 -3.04
C ARG A 111 5.42 -11.63 -3.99
N THR A 112 6.52 -11.11 -4.56
CA THR A 112 7.43 -11.89 -5.43
C THR A 112 8.40 -12.78 -4.66
N LEU A 113 8.42 -12.70 -3.32
CA LEU A 113 8.95 -13.79 -2.51
C LEU A 113 7.96 -14.95 -2.64
N SER A 114 8.24 -15.85 -3.59
CA SER A 114 7.44 -17.05 -3.74
C SER A 114 7.45 -17.83 -2.42
N PRO A 115 6.45 -18.69 -2.13
CA PRO A 115 6.51 -19.59 -0.98
C PRO A 115 7.81 -20.40 -0.95
N VAL A 116 8.42 -20.64 -2.12
CA VAL A 116 9.74 -21.28 -2.27
C VAL A 116 10.87 -20.39 -1.76
N ASP A 117 10.80 -19.07 -1.98
CA ASP A 117 11.83 -18.13 -1.51
C ASP A 117 11.69 -17.86 0.00
N TYR A 118 10.48 -17.77 0.52
CA TYR A 118 10.22 -17.68 1.96
C TYR A 118 10.75 -18.92 2.68
N ASN A 119 10.40 -20.12 2.22
CA ASN A 119 10.94 -21.38 2.73
C ASN A 119 12.46 -21.47 2.60
N ARG A 120 13.06 -20.84 1.60
CA ARG A 120 14.51 -20.82 1.40
C ARG A 120 15.22 -19.91 2.41
N ILE A 121 14.64 -18.75 2.72
CA ILE A 121 15.16 -17.82 3.74
C ILE A 121 15.08 -18.49 5.12
N GLU A 122 13.92 -19.01 5.48
CA GLU A 122 13.67 -19.70 6.75
C GLU A 122 14.61 -20.91 6.96
N ARG A 123 14.86 -21.70 5.89
CA ARG A 123 15.83 -22.80 5.93
C ARG A 123 17.24 -22.30 6.13
N LYS A 124 17.64 -21.17 5.54
CA LYS A 124 18.99 -20.59 5.74
C LYS A 124 19.17 -20.13 7.19
N GLU A 125 18.18 -19.45 7.74
CA GLU A 125 18.18 -19.01 9.14
C GLU A 125 18.24 -20.19 10.12
N CYS A 126 17.46 -21.24 9.87
CA CYS A 126 17.48 -22.47 10.63
C CYS A 126 18.88 -23.08 10.66
N VAL A 127 19.55 -23.20 9.51
CA VAL A 127 20.92 -23.73 9.40
C VAL A 127 21.91 -22.90 10.23
N VAL A 128 21.83 -21.57 10.15
CA VAL A 128 22.71 -20.67 10.90
C VAL A 128 22.50 -20.79 12.40
N ASN A 129 21.24 -20.81 12.83
CA ASN A 129 20.88 -20.91 14.24
C ASN A 129 21.31 -22.26 14.84
N MET A 130 21.02 -23.36 14.15
CA MET A 130 21.45 -24.71 14.61
C MET A 130 22.98 -24.82 14.69
N TYR A 131 23.73 -24.25 13.74
CA TYR A 131 25.18 -24.26 13.79
C TYR A 131 25.73 -23.47 14.97
N LYS A 132 25.17 -22.27 15.24
CA LYS A 132 25.52 -21.46 16.41
C LYS A 132 25.18 -22.15 17.73
N SER A 133 24.15 -22.97 17.76
CA SER A 133 23.78 -23.80 18.92
C SER A 133 24.62 -25.06 19.07
N GLY A 134 25.62 -25.29 18.22
CA GLY A 134 26.60 -26.38 18.34
C GLY A 134 26.16 -27.72 17.73
N HIS A 135 25.08 -27.75 16.95
CA HIS A 135 24.64 -28.99 16.28
C HIS A 135 25.63 -29.46 15.21
N LEU A 136 25.71 -30.78 15.01
CA LEU A 136 26.56 -31.37 13.97
C LEU A 136 26.01 -31.08 12.56
N ILE A 137 26.90 -30.92 11.58
CA ILE A 137 26.52 -30.67 10.18
C ILE A 137 25.53 -31.71 9.63
N SER A 138 25.69 -32.98 10.08
CA SER A 138 24.81 -34.08 9.69
C SER A 138 23.38 -33.92 10.22
N GLU A 139 23.23 -33.38 11.41
CA GLU A 139 21.93 -33.09 12.04
C GLU A 139 21.28 -31.87 11.37
N ILE A 140 22.04 -30.80 11.18
CA ILE A 140 21.62 -29.60 10.49
C ILE A 140 21.13 -29.93 9.06
N TRP A 141 21.87 -30.78 8.33
CA TRP A 141 21.48 -31.22 7.01
C TRP A 141 20.12 -31.94 7.01
N LYS A 142 19.94 -32.90 7.93
CA LYS A 142 18.67 -33.66 8.06
C LYS A 142 17.51 -32.74 8.43
N ALA A 143 17.70 -31.81 9.35
CA ALA A 143 16.68 -30.89 9.82
C ALA A 143 16.32 -29.80 8.79
N SER A 144 17.30 -29.30 8.04
CA SER A 144 17.09 -28.17 7.10
C SER A 144 16.41 -28.56 5.78
N GLY A 145 16.28 -29.87 5.47
CA GLY A 145 15.67 -30.35 4.24
C GLY A 145 16.45 -29.98 2.95
N PHE A 146 17.75 -29.63 3.05
CA PHE A 146 18.59 -29.44 1.87
C PHE A 146 18.95 -30.77 1.22
N LYS A 147 19.03 -30.77 -0.12
CA LYS A 147 19.36 -31.98 -0.91
C LYS A 147 20.77 -32.53 -0.65
N SER A 148 21.71 -31.70 -0.17
CA SER A 148 23.09 -32.11 0.08
C SER A 148 23.70 -31.35 1.25
N ARG A 149 24.72 -31.96 1.89
CA ARG A 149 25.57 -31.34 2.93
C ARG A 149 26.32 -30.11 2.38
N SER A 150 26.70 -30.13 1.10
CA SER A 150 27.36 -29.01 0.43
C SER A 150 26.50 -27.74 0.45
N SER A 151 25.15 -27.85 0.41
CA SER A 151 24.27 -26.74 0.50
C SER A 151 24.26 -26.09 1.90
N VAL A 152 24.40 -26.89 2.96
CA VAL A 152 24.57 -26.41 4.34
C VAL A 152 25.88 -25.61 4.47
N PHE A 153 26.98 -26.15 3.97
CA PHE A 153 28.26 -25.44 3.98
C PHE A 153 28.25 -24.14 3.21
N ARG A 154 27.56 -24.10 2.06
CA ARG A 154 27.39 -22.86 1.29
C ARG A 154 26.63 -21.81 2.06
N VAL A 155 25.53 -22.20 2.73
CA VAL A 155 24.73 -21.27 3.56
C VAL A 155 25.56 -20.70 4.71
N LEU A 156 26.31 -21.53 5.42
CA LEU A 156 27.19 -21.08 6.51
C LEU A 156 28.27 -20.12 6.02
N LYS A 157 28.89 -20.40 4.83
CA LYS A 157 29.85 -19.51 4.19
C LYS A 157 29.20 -18.18 3.77
N GLU A 158 28.04 -18.21 3.16
CA GLU A 158 27.24 -17.00 2.80
C GLU A 158 26.91 -16.14 4.04
N ALA A 159 26.70 -16.78 5.19
CA ALA A 159 26.45 -16.11 6.48
C ALA A 159 27.76 -15.62 7.18
N GLY A 160 28.90 -15.74 6.55
CA GLY A 160 30.18 -15.30 7.12
C GLY A 160 30.72 -16.16 8.27
N ILE A 161 30.17 -17.37 8.46
CA ILE A 161 30.57 -18.25 9.56
C ILE A 161 31.82 -19.02 9.18
N VAL A 162 32.90 -18.87 9.98
CA VAL A 162 34.12 -19.64 9.85
C VAL A 162 33.88 -21.09 10.31
N LEU A 163 33.97 -22.01 9.37
CA LEU A 163 33.76 -23.43 9.64
C LEU A 163 34.99 -23.99 10.40
N ASN A 164 34.79 -24.43 11.62
CA ASN A 164 35.80 -25.23 12.32
C ASN A 164 35.97 -26.56 11.56
N ARG A 165 36.99 -26.66 10.72
CA ARG A 165 37.43 -27.92 10.11
C ARG A 165 37.80 -28.86 11.25
N GLY A 166 36.96 -29.88 11.43
CA GLY A 166 36.90 -30.75 12.57
C GLY A 166 38.28 -31.17 13.15
N ARG A 167 38.37 -31.10 14.46
CA ARG A 167 39.32 -31.90 15.23
C ARG A 167 39.16 -33.36 14.78
N LYS A 168 40.20 -33.91 14.11
CA LYS A 168 40.34 -35.36 14.01
C LYS A 168 40.34 -35.89 15.44
N LYS A 169 39.34 -36.72 15.79
CA LYS A 169 39.45 -37.54 16.97
C LYS A 169 40.68 -38.42 16.77
N GLY A 170 41.73 -38.18 17.58
CA GLY A 170 42.77 -39.15 17.83
C GLY A 170 42.22 -40.30 18.65
#